data_4f5d0c71616207ed0e38782c8c844c4e
#
_entry.id   4f5d0c71616207ed0e38782c8c844c4e
#
_cell.length_a   1.000
_cell.length_b   1.000
_cell.length_c   1.000
_cell.angle_alpha   90.00
_cell.angle_beta   90.00
_cell.angle_gamma   90.00
#
_symmetry.space_group_name_H-M   'P 1'
#
loop_
_entity.id
_entity.type
_entity.pdbx_description
1 polymer ?
#
loop_
_entity_poly.entity_id
_entity_poly.type
_entity_poly.pdbx_seq_one_letter_code
_entity_poly.pdbx_strand_id
1 'polypeptide(L)'
;GALGTWFIAREVKRSIFDLEPYEIAGLYRERTALLESIREGIIAINEKGDVTVMNHQAAQILGFSPEDALGRPIEKLLPETRMLEVLKTGKGEYDQEMLIEEEEVVVNRVPILEQEHVTGVVSSFRRAQEIDRLVQELTSIREYSQALRAQTHEYSNKLHTLAGLIQIGATQESLDLIGRESSGYNALLRQLSGQIHDPFLSAIIV
;
A
#
# COMPACT_ATOMS: atom_id res chain seq x y z
N GLY A 1 -42.87 2.48 -41.69
CA GLY A 1 -43.37 2.38 -40.46
C GLY A 1 -42.84 1.45 -39.40
N ALA A 2 -43.74 0.85 -38.64
CA ALA A 2 -43.44 0.14 -37.40
C ALA A 2 -42.46 -1.04 -37.50
N LEU A 3 -42.38 -1.72 -38.63
CA LEU A 3 -41.42 -2.82 -38.87
C LEU A 3 -39.98 -2.34 -38.97
N GLY A 4 -39.73 -1.17 -39.53
CA GLY A 4 -38.36 -0.61 -39.64
C GLY A 4 -37.84 -0.15 -38.27
N THR A 5 -38.67 0.45 -37.44
CA THR A 5 -38.30 0.87 -36.09
C THR A 5 -38.02 -0.33 -35.17
N TRP A 6 -38.77 -1.42 -35.30
CA TRP A 6 -38.54 -2.65 -34.56
C TRP A 6 -37.23 -3.33 -34.96
N PHE A 7 -36.89 -3.34 -36.26
CA PHE A 7 -35.64 -3.92 -36.76
C PHE A 7 -34.40 -3.13 -36.26
N ILE A 8 -34.48 -1.80 -36.33
CA ILE A 8 -33.43 -0.91 -35.82
C ILE A 8 -33.26 -1.08 -34.29
N ALA A 9 -34.35 -1.12 -33.55
CA ALA A 9 -34.30 -1.32 -32.10
C ALA A 9 -33.69 -2.68 -31.72
N ARG A 10 -34.00 -3.74 -32.49
CA ARG A 10 -33.44 -5.08 -32.28
C ARG A 10 -31.94 -5.14 -32.63
N GLU A 11 -31.52 -4.48 -33.70
CA GLU A 11 -30.12 -4.41 -34.13
C GLU A 11 -29.27 -3.63 -33.11
N VAL A 12 -29.77 -2.48 -32.62
CA VAL A 12 -29.15 -1.68 -31.57
C VAL A 12 -29.03 -2.48 -30.27
N LYS A 13 -30.11 -3.18 -29.87
CA LYS A 13 -30.08 -4.00 -28.64
C LYS A 13 -29.05 -5.15 -28.74
N ARG A 14 -28.92 -5.77 -29.90
CA ARG A 14 -27.92 -6.82 -30.17
C ARG A 14 -26.50 -6.26 -30.16
N SER A 15 -26.32 -5.02 -30.64
CA SER A 15 -25.04 -4.33 -30.69
C SER A 15 -24.52 -3.91 -29.30
N ILE A 16 -25.40 -3.75 -28.33
CA ILE A 16 -25.06 -3.42 -26.93
C ILE A 16 -25.18 -4.63 -25.98
N PHE A 17 -24.89 -5.85 -26.48
CA PHE A 17 -24.89 -7.10 -25.69
C PHE A 17 -26.24 -7.40 -25.00
N ASP A 18 -27.37 -7.01 -25.57
CA ASP A 18 -28.71 -7.10 -24.98
C ASP A 18 -28.92 -6.34 -23.65
N LEU A 19 -27.99 -5.47 -23.28
CA LEU A 19 -28.06 -4.65 -22.06
C LEU A 19 -28.99 -3.46 -22.25
N GLU A 20 -29.73 -3.15 -21.19
CA GLU A 20 -30.52 -1.91 -21.14
C GLU A 20 -29.63 -0.70 -20.82
N PRO A 21 -29.94 0.52 -21.28
CA PRO A 21 -29.13 1.71 -21.06
C PRO A 21 -28.79 1.97 -19.58
N TYR A 22 -29.67 1.62 -18.65
CA TYR A 22 -29.45 1.78 -17.22
C TYR A 22 -28.44 0.74 -16.68
N GLU A 23 -28.38 -0.46 -17.26
CA GLU A 23 -27.40 -1.50 -16.92
C GLU A 23 -26.00 -1.08 -17.36
N ILE A 24 -25.88 -0.53 -18.57
CA ILE A 24 -24.61 0.04 -19.06
C ILE A 24 -24.13 1.18 -18.15
N ALA A 25 -25.04 2.07 -17.77
CA ALA A 25 -24.72 3.15 -16.83
C ALA A 25 -24.37 2.61 -15.42
N GLY A 26 -24.95 1.49 -15.02
CA GLY A 26 -24.61 0.76 -13.79
C GLY A 26 -23.20 0.21 -13.84
N LEU A 27 -22.87 -0.54 -14.88
CA LEU A 27 -21.52 -1.11 -15.08
C LEU A 27 -20.44 -0.03 -15.18
N TYR A 28 -20.73 1.09 -15.83
CA TYR A 28 -19.80 2.21 -15.91
C TYR A 28 -19.50 2.81 -14.53
N ARG A 29 -20.56 3.03 -13.72
CA ARG A 29 -20.39 3.54 -12.34
C ARG A 29 -19.64 2.55 -11.46
N GLU A 30 -19.96 1.28 -11.54
CA GLU A 30 -19.25 0.21 -10.79
C GLU A 30 -17.77 0.17 -11.18
N ARG A 31 -17.47 0.16 -12.49
CA ARG A 31 -16.08 0.22 -12.98
C ARG A 31 -15.32 1.44 -12.43
N THR A 32 -15.96 2.61 -12.49
CA THR A 32 -15.36 3.85 -11.99
C THR A 32 -15.11 3.76 -10.49
N ALA A 33 -16.09 3.30 -9.71
CA ALA A 33 -15.97 3.14 -8.27
C ALA A 33 -14.85 2.15 -7.89
N LEU A 34 -14.70 1.05 -8.62
CA LEU A 34 -13.61 0.09 -8.43
C LEU A 34 -12.24 0.75 -8.66
N LEU A 35 -12.06 1.48 -9.76
CA LEU A 35 -10.81 2.16 -10.08
C LEU A 35 -10.47 3.25 -9.04
N GLU A 36 -11.46 3.97 -8.55
CA GLU A 36 -11.28 5.01 -7.53
C GLU A 36 -11.03 4.44 -6.12
N SER A 37 -11.43 3.19 -5.85
CA SER A 37 -11.18 2.53 -4.56
C SER A 37 -9.73 2.04 -4.40
N ILE A 38 -8.98 1.93 -5.51
CA ILE A 38 -7.61 1.44 -5.53
C ILE A 38 -6.66 2.57 -5.12
N ARG A 39 -5.75 2.29 -4.18
CA ARG A 39 -4.76 3.26 -3.69
C ARG A 39 -3.55 3.45 -4.62
N GLU A 40 -3.45 2.68 -5.68
CA GLU A 40 -2.44 2.86 -6.72
C GLU A 40 -2.95 3.82 -7.80
N GLY A 41 -2.05 4.61 -8.38
CA GLY A 41 -2.34 5.36 -9.59
C GLY A 41 -2.57 4.40 -10.75
N ILE A 42 -3.67 4.56 -11.48
CA ILE A 42 -3.99 3.77 -12.65
C ILE A 42 -4.17 4.69 -13.85
N ILE A 43 -3.46 4.38 -14.94
CA ILE A 43 -3.62 5.03 -16.22
C ILE A 43 -3.70 3.97 -17.32
N ALA A 44 -4.58 4.16 -18.30
CA ALA A 44 -4.66 3.28 -19.46
C ALA A 44 -4.62 4.08 -20.77
N ILE A 45 -4.06 3.46 -21.79
CA ILE A 45 -4.00 4.01 -23.15
C ILE A 45 -4.63 3.03 -24.15
N ASN A 46 -5.13 3.57 -25.24
CA ASN A 46 -5.63 2.82 -26.40
C ASN A 46 -4.47 2.47 -27.37
N GLU A 47 -4.81 1.83 -28.50
CA GLU A 47 -3.87 1.46 -29.58
C GLU A 47 -3.11 2.66 -30.17
N LYS A 48 -3.66 3.86 -30.09
CA LYS A 48 -3.04 5.09 -30.60
C LYS A 48 -2.10 5.73 -29.58
N GLY A 49 -2.07 5.23 -28.35
CA GLY A 49 -1.33 5.83 -27.26
C GLY A 49 -2.07 6.98 -26.55
N ASP A 50 -3.35 7.16 -26.84
CA ASP A 50 -4.16 8.18 -26.16
C ASP A 50 -4.70 7.64 -24.82
N VAL A 51 -4.69 8.48 -23.80
CA VAL A 51 -5.19 8.15 -22.47
C VAL A 51 -6.70 7.91 -22.50
N THR A 52 -7.12 6.75 -22.01
CA THR A 52 -8.55 6.34 -21.94
C THR A 52 -9.09 6.24 -20.54
N VAL A 53 -8.19 6.01 -19.55
CA VAL A 53 -8.54 5.91 -18.14
C VAL A 53 -7.45 6.60 -17.32
N MET A 54 -7.88 7.31 -16.27
CA MET A 54 -7.01 7.86 -15.25
C MET A 54 -7.82 7.96 -13.97
N ASN A 55 -7.38 7.30 -12.88
CA ASN A 55 -8.04 7.41 -11.59
C ASN A 55 -7.50 8.61 -10.79
N HIS A 56 -8.16 8.94 -9.69
CA HIS A 56 -7.80 10.07 -8.86
C HIS A 56 -6.38 9.96 -8.26
N GLN A 57 -5.96 8.74 -7.90
CA GLN A 57 -4.60 8.50 -7.39
C GLN A 57 -3.53 8.77 -8.45
N ALA A 58 -3.77 8.40 -9.72
CA ALA A 58 -2.87 8.75 -10.81
C ALA A 58 -2.80 10.27 -10.99
N ALA A 59 -3.92 10.96 -10.91
CA ALA A 59 -3.98 12.41 -10.97
C ALA A 59 -3.15 13.09 -9.88
N GLN A 60 -3.22 12.58 -8.65
CA GLN A 60 -2.44 13.11 -7.52
C GLN A 60 -0.93 12.88 -7.66
N ILE A 61 -0.51 11.71 -8.16
CA ILE A 61 0.91 11.37 -8.32
C ILE A 61 1.52 12.10 -9.51
N LEU A 62 0.75 12.25 -10.60
CA LEU A 62 1.24 12.84 -11.86
C LEU A 62 1.00 14.35 -11.96
N GLY A 63 0.27 14.97 -11.03
CA GLY A 63 -0.01 16.41 -11.04
C GLY A 63 -0.99 16.87 -12.14
N PHE A 64 -1.68 15.97 -12.84
CA PHE A 64 -2.64 16.29 -13.90
C PHE A 64 -4.07 16.00 -13.48
N SER A 65 -5.06 16.77 -13.94
CA SER A 65 -6.46 16.39 -13.76
C SER A 65 -6.85 15.30 -14.77
N PRO A 66 -7.78 14.37 -14.41
CA PRO A 66 -8.27 13.35 -15.34
C PRO A 66 -8.89 13.97 -16.60
N GLU A 67 -9.62 15.10 -16.46
CA GLU A 67 -10.24 15.83 -17.57
C GLU A 67 -9.19 16.37 -18.56
N ASP A 68 -8.05 16.79 -18.05
CA ASP A 68 -6.94 17.29 -18.88
C ASP A 68 -6.14 16.18 -19.55
N ALA A 69 -6.13 14.98 -18.99
CA ALA A 69 -5.37 13.84 -19.47
C ALA A 69 -6.13 13.01 -20.51
N LEU A 70 -7.44 12.79 -20.31
CA LEU A 70 -8.27 11.94 -21.17
C LEU A 70 -8.24 12.40 -22.64
N GLY A 71 -7.99 11.44 -23.55
CA GLY A 71 -7.92 11.66 -25.00
C GLY A 71 -6.62 12.30 -25.48
N ARG A 72 -5.67 12.61 -24.59
CA ARG A 72 -4.36 13.13 -24.98
C ARG A 72 -3.33 12.01 -25.16
N PRO A 73 -2.37 12.17 -26.07
CA PRO A 73 -1.25 11.25 -26.20
C PRO A 73 -0.43 11.17 -24.92
N ILE A 74 -0.16 9.95 -24.44
CA ILE A 74 0.57 9.71 -23.20
C ILE A 74 1.97 10.29 -23.19
N GLU A 75 2.64 10.33 -24.34
CA GLU A 75 3.98 10.96 -24.48
C GLU A 75 4.02 12.45 -24.11
N LYS A 76 2.90 13.16 -24.27
CA LYS A 76 2.81 14.56 -23.88
C LYS A 76 2.64 14.77 -22.39
N LEU A 77 2.12 13.76 -21.69
CA LEU A 77 1.90 13.78 -20.24
C LEU A 77 3.10 13.19 -19.50
N LEU A 78 3.63 12.10 -20.03
CA LEU A 78 4.76 11.34 -19.47
C LEU A 78 5.76 11.03 -20.59
N PRO A 79 6.69 11.95 -20.90
CA PRO A 79 7.65 11.77 -22.00
C PRO A 79 8.55 10.53 -21.85
N GLU A 80 8.85 10.14 -20.62
CA GLU A 80 9.73 8.99 -20.32
C GLU A 80 8.93 7.68 -20.13
N THR A 81 7.65 7.67 -20.51
CA THR A 81 6.81 6.47 -20.35
C THR A 81 7.24 5.35 -21.30
N ARG A 82 7.28 4.12 -20.78
CA ARG A 82 7.51 2.91 -21.59
C ARG A 82 6.20 2.21 -22.01
N MET A 83 5.03 2.83 -21.77
CA MET A 83 3.74 2.24 -22.15
C MET A 83 3.66 1.99 -23.67
N LEU A 84 4.23 2.86 -24.49
CA LEU A 84 4.24 2.68 -25.95
C LEU A 84 5.16 1.55 -26.40
N GLU A 85 6.21 1.24 -25.65
CA GLU A 85 7.04 0.05 -25.89
C GLU A 85 6.26 -1.24 -25.58
N VAL A 86 5.55 -1.27 -24.45
CA VAL A 86 4.65 -2.37 -24.07
C VAL A 86 3.53 -2.53 -25.11
N LEU A 87 2.97 -1.43 -25.60
CA LEU A 87 1.95 -1.43 -26.67
C LEU A 87 2.48 -2.11 -27.95
N LYS A 88 3.71 -1.82 -28.34
CA LYS A 88 4.35 -2.39 -29.57
C LYS A 88 4.78 -3.85 -29.39
N THR A 89 5.31 -4.18 -28.22
CA THR A 89 5.91 -5.51 -27.98
C THR A 89 4.93 -6.52 -27.45
N GLY A 90 3.84 -6.08 -26.82
CA GLY A 90 2.90 -6.93 -26.10
C GLY A 90 3.47 -7.59 -24.85
N LYS A 91 4.67 -7.19 -24.41
CA LYS A 91 5.33 -7.74 -23.22
C LYS A 91 5.09 -6.83 -22.03
N GLY A 92 4.45 -7.38 -20.99
CA GLY A 92 4.25 -6.66 -19.72
C GLY A 92 5.56 -6.40 -18.98
N GLU A 93 5.59 -5.35 -18.18
CA GLU A 93 6.66 -4.98 -17.27
C GLU A 93 6.12 -4.93 -15.86
N TYR A 94 6.89 -5.44 -14.89
CA TYR A 94 6.46 -5.52 -13.50
C TYR A 94 7.57 -5.00 -12.58
N ASP A 95 7.17 -4.37 -11.48
CA ASP A 95 8.03 -3.86 -10.42
C ASP A 95 9.21 -3.00 -10.95
N GLN A 96 8.93 -2.16 -11.95
CA GLN A 96 9.92 -1.25 -12.49
C GLN A 96 9.95 0.04 -11.67
N GLU A 97 11.13 0.37 -11.16
CA GLU A 97 11.35 1.64 -10.49
C GLU A 97 11.53 2.76 -11.50
N MET A 98 10.84 3.88 -11.28
CA MET A 98 11.04 5.10 -12.07
C MET A 98 10.83 6.34 -11.22
N LEU A 99 11.40 7.44 -11.65
CA LEU A 99 11.25 8.74 -11.02
C LEU A 99 10.15 9.54 -11.75
N ILE A 100 9.16 10.02 -11.02
CA ILE A 100 8.12 10.93 -11.53
C ILE A 100 8.14 12.18 -10.65
N GLU A 101 8.45 13.35 -11.19
CA GLU A 101 8.48 14.63 -10.46
C GLU A 101 9.24 14.57 -9.11
N GLU A 102 10.42 13.94 -9.09
CA GLU A 102 11.26 13.72 -7.89
C GLU A 102 10.72 12.68 -6.90
N GLU A 103 9.61 12.03 -7.19
CA GLU A 103 9.08 10.91 -6.38
C GLU A 103 9.46 9.58 -7.02
N GLU A 104 10.05 8.68 -6.22
CA GLU A 104 10.29 7.30 -6.62
C GLU A 104 8.99 6.49 -6.61
N VAL A 105 8.66 5.89 -7.75
CA VAL A 105 7.46 5.06 -7.92
C VAL A 105 7.81 3.69 -8.47
N VAL A 106 7.10 2.68 -8.02
CA VAL A 106 7.12 1.32 -8.58
C VAL A 106 5.97 1.18 -9.54
N VAL A 107 6.28 0.78 -10.78
CA VAL A 107 5.34 0.78 -11.92
C VAL A 107 5.19 -0.62 -12.49
N ASN A 108 3.95 -1.02 -12.74
CA ASN A 108 3.61 -2.18 -13.55
C ASN A 108 2.94 -1.72 -14.84
N ARG A 109 3.24 -2.38 -15.96
CA ARG A 109 2.63 -2.10 -17.27
C ARG A 109 2.16 -3.41 -17.88
N VAL A 110 0.87 -3.50 -18.16
CA VAL A 110 0.25 -4.73 -18.65
C VAL A 110 -0.48 -4.43 -19.96
N PRO A 111 -0.20 -5.18 -21.05
CA PRO A 111 -0.93 -5.02 -22.30
C PRO A 111 -2.39 -5.49 -22.14
N ILE A 112 -3.32 -4.77 -22.75
CA ILE A 112 -4.71 -5.18 -22.92
C ILE A 112 -4.76 -5.97 -24.21
N LEU A 113 -5.20 -7.23 -24.13
CA LEU A 113 -5.27 -8.14 -25.28
C LEU A 113 -6.72 -8.40 -25.67
N GLU A 114 -7.02 -8.30 -26.95
CA GLU A 114 -8.28 -8.71 -27.56
C GLU A 114 -7.97 -9.62 -28.75
N GLN A 115 -8.41 -10.88 -28.70
CA GLN A 115 -8.13 -11.88 -29.74
C GLN A 115 -6.64 -11.93 -30.17
N GLU A 116 -5.73 -11.92 -29.18
CA GLU A 116 -4.25 -11.92 -29.37
C GLU A 116 -3.65 -10.60 -29.92
N HIS A 117 -4.45 -9.58 -30.15
CA HIS A 117 -3.98 -8.24 -30.53
C HIS A 117 -3.89 -7.33 -29.32
N VAL A 118 -2.85 -6.52 -29.25
CA VAL A 118 -2.70 -5.52 -28.19
C VAL A 118 -3.56 -4.31 -28.54
N THR A 119 -4.64 -4.09 -27.78
CA THR A 119 -5.60 -2.98 -27.98
C THR A 119 -5.36 -1.81 -27.03
N GLY A 120 -4.39 -1.95 -26.12
CA GLY A 120 -4.05 -0.90 -25.18
C GLY A 120 -3.04 -1.37 -24.13
N VAL A 121 -2.73 -0.50 -23.19
CA VAL A 121 -1.87 -0.81 -22.04
C VAL A 121 -2.46 -0.17 -20.80
N VAL A 122 -2.47 -0.92 -19.70
CA VAL A 122 -2.74 -0.39 -18.37
C VAL A 122 -1.42 -0.29 -17.62
N SER A 123 -1.17 0.85 -16.98
CA SER A 123 -0.10 1.02 -16.02
C SER A 123 -0.68 1.28 -14.64
N SER A 124 -0.22 0.53 -13.63
CA SER A 124 -0.41 0.89 -12.23
C SER A 124 0.91 1.33 -11.62
N PHE A 125 0.86 2.28 -10.70
CA PHE A 125 2.04 2.80 -10.03
C PHE A 125 1.72 3.27 -8.62
N ARG A 126 2.69 3.05 -7.72
CA ARG A 126 2.62 3.43 -6.31
C ARG A 126 3.94 4.06 -5.87
N ARG A 127 3.89 4.94 -4.87
CA ARG A 127 5.09 5.53 -4.29
C ARG A 127 5.95 4.46 -3.61
N ALA A 128 7.25 4.45 -3.91
CA ALA A 128 8.22 3.52 -3.31
C ALA A 128 8.31 3.70 -1.79
N GLN A 129 8.25 4.95 -1.30
CA GLN A 129 8.31 5.29 0.12
C GLN A 129 7.25 4.57 0.99
N GLU A 130 6.12 4.19 0.44
CA GLU A 130 5.09 3.46 1.18
C GLU A 130 5.55 2.04 1.53
N ILE A 131 6.33 1.40 0.64
CA ILE A 131 6.92 0.08 0.87
C ILE A 131 8.06 0.18 1.89
N ASP A 132 8.95 1.15 1.73
CA ASP A 132 10.08 1.36 2.65
C ASP A 132 9.60 1.62 4.06
N ARG A 133 8.56 2.41 4.22
CA ARG A 133 7.92 2.64 5.53
C ARG A 133 7.41 1.34 6.15
N LEU A 134 6.72 0.50 5.40
CA LEU A 134 6.21 -0.80 5.88
C LEU A 134 7.36 -1.75 6.23
N VAL A 135 8.42 -1.77 5.45
CA VAL A 135 9.63 -2.58 5.72
C VAL A 135 10.32 -2.09 7.00
N GLN A 136 10.46 -0.79 7.21
CA GLN A 136 11.02 -0.21 8.43
C GLN A 136 10.16 -0.56 9.65
N GLU A 137 8.84 -0.44 9.54
CA GLU A 137 7.91 -0.77 10.61
C GLU A 137 7.97 -2.26 10.99
N LEU A 138 8.02 -3.15 10.00
CA LEU A 138 8.21 -4.60 10.22
C LEU A 138 9.58 -4.90 10.87
N THR A 139 10.63 -4.21 10.46
CA THR A 139 11.96 -4.37 11.04
C THR A 139 11.96 -3.96 12.51
N SER A 140 11.38 -2.81 12.82
CA SER A 140 11.24 -2.31 14.20
C SER A 140 10.45 -3.26 15.09
N ILE A 141 9.35 -3.83 14.57
CA ILE A 141 8.54 -4.83 15.30
C ILE A 141 9.35 -6.11 15.57
N ARG A 142 10.16 -6.56 14.62
CA ARG A 142 11.04 -7.73 14.81
C ARG A 142 12.11 -7.47 15.88
N GLU A 143 12.76 -6.34 15.83
CA GLU A 143 13.76 -5.93 16.83
C GLU A 143 13.14 -5.84 18.23
N TYR A 144 11.98 -5.21 18.34
CA TYR A 144 11.22 -5.15 19.59
C TYR A 144 10.84 -6.53 20.12
N SER A 145 10.37 -7.43 19.26
CA SER A 145 10.04 -8.81 19.63
C SER A 145 11.27 -9.59 20.12
N GLN A 146 12.43 -9.40 19.49
CA GLN A 146 13.68 -10.02 19.93
C GLN A 146 14.13 -9.49 21.28
N ALA A 147 14.04 -8.18 21.52
CA ALA A 147 14.37 -7.56 22.79
C ALA A 147 13.46 -8.07 23.91
N LEU A 148 12.15 -8.19 23.67
CA LEU A 148 11.20 -8.77 24.62
C LEU A 148 11.52 -10.23 24.96
N ARG A 149 11.91 -11.05 23.98
CA ARG A 149 12.32 -12.44 24.22
C ARG A 149 13.58 -12.50 25.08
N ALA A 150 14.58 -11.68 24.78
CA ALA A 150 15.80 -11.59 25.57
C ALA A 150 15.51 -11.20 27.01
N GLN A 151 14.67 -10.19 27.22
CA GLN A 151 14.24 -9.74 28.53
C GLN A 151 13.48 -10.83 29.30
N THR A 152 12.57 -11.54 28.63
CA THR A 152 11.81 -12.65 29.24
C THR A 152 12.75 -13.78 29.68
N HIS A 153 13.76 -14.12 28.88
CA HIS A 153 14.79 -15.10 29.24
C HIS A 153 15.63 -14.64 30.44
N GLU A 154 16.04 -13.38 30.43
CA GLU A 154 16.79 -12.83 31.56
C GLU A 154 15.96 -12.87 32.85
N TYR A 155 14.69 -12.47 32.78
CA TYR A 155 13.79 -12.52 33.92
C TYR A 155 13.56 -13.95 34.43
N SER A 156 13.38 -14.91 33.53
CA SER A 156 13.27 -16.33 33.89
C SER A 156 14.54 -16.86 34.59
N ASN A 157 15.72 -16.48 34.11
CA ASN A 157 17.00 -16.86 34.73
C ASN A 157 17.14 -16.28 36.14
N LYS A 158 16.73 -15.01 36.34
CA LYS A 158 16.71 -14.37 37.66
C LYS A 158 15.77 -15.08 38.63
N LEU A 159 14.56 -15.45 38.18
CA LEU A 159 13.63 -16.23 38.99
C LEU A 159 14.17 -17.61 39.36
N HIS A 160 14.83 -18.30 38.44
CA HIS A 160 15.47 -19.57 38.73
C HIS A 160 16.60 -19.43 39.75
N THR A 161 17.43 -18.38 39.64
CA THR A 161 18.49 -18.09 40.61
C THR A 161 17.91 -17.83 42.00
N LEU A 162 16.85 -16.99 42.09
CA LEU A 162 16.15 -16.74 43.34
C LEU A 162 15.56 -18.01 43.96
N ALA A 163 14.90 -18.84 43.15
CA ALA A 163 14.36 -20.12 43.63
C ALA A 163 15.48 -21.05 44.19
N GLY A 164 16.62 -21.11 43.49
CA GLY A 164 17.77 -21.88 43.94
C GLY A 164 18.34 -21.37 45.25
N LEU A 165 18.51 -20.06 45.40
CA LEU A 165 19.01 -19.44 46.65
C LEU A 165 18.07 -19.73 47.84
N ILE A 166 16.77 -19.63 47.63
CA ILE A 166 15.75 -19.94 48.65
C ILE A 166 15.81 -21.44 49.06
N GLN A 167 15.95 -22.34 48.10
CA GLN A 167 16.01 -23.79 48.37
C GLN A 167 17.23 -24.18 49.21
N ILE A 168 18.36 -23.50 49.03
CA ILE A 168 19.59 -23.80 49.84
C ILE A 168 19.64 -22.98 51.13
N GLY A 169 18.59 -22.18 51.44
CA GLY A 169 18.51 -21.37 52.65
C GLY A 169 19.38 -20.12 52.65
N ALA A 170 19.86 -19.67 51.49
CA ALA A 170 20.66 -18.47 51.31
C ALA A 170 19.76 -17.22 51.32
N THR A 171 19.12 -16.92 52.46
CA THR A 171 18.08 -15.89 52.56
C THR A 171 18.63 -14.48 52.34
N GLN A 172 19.83 -14.18 52.85
CA GLN A 172 20.42 -12.86 52.71
C GLN A 172 20.79 -12.55 51.27
N GLU A 173 21.37 -13.50 50.54
CA GLU A 173 21.73 -13.38 49.14
C GLU A 173 20.48 -13.22 48.25
N SER A 174 19.35 -13.87 48.62
CA SER A 174 18.06 -13.72 47.94
C SER A 174 17.52 -12.30 48.11
N LEU A 175 17.56 -11.74 49.34
CA LEU A 175 17.15 -10.38 49.64
C LEU A 175 18.01 -9.33 48.90
N ASP A 176 19.31 -9.54 48.86
CA ASP A 176 20.25 -8.66 48.15
C ASP A 176 19.99 -8.66 46.63
N LEU A 177 19.68 -9.81 46.06
CA LEU A 177 19.35 -9.90 44.63
C LEU A 177 18.03 -9.16 44.33
N ILE A 178 16.99 -9.36 45.13
CA ILE A 178 15.71 -8.63 44.99
C ILE A 178 15.93 -7.12 45.12
N GLY A 179 16.72 -6.68 46.10
CA GLY A 179 17.03 -5.26 46.35
C GLY A 179 17.72 -4.58 45.16
N ARG A 180 18.68 -5.27 44.54
CA ARG A 180 19.40 -4.74 43.34
C ARG A 180 18.47 -4.64 42.16
N GLU A 181 17.63 -5.64 41.89
CA GLU A 181 16.67 -5.62 40.78
C GLU A 181 15.62 -4.52 40.98
N SER A 182 15.06 -4.39 42.18
CA SER A 182 14.08 -3.34 42.52
C SER A 182 14.66 -1.94 42.37
N SER A 183 15.92 -1.74 42.79
CA SER A 183 16.62 -0.45 42.68
C SER A 183 16.88 -0.07 41.21
N GLY A 184 17.27 -1.03 40.38
CA GLY A 184 17.47 -0.84 38.94
C GLY A 184 16.17 -0.44 38.24
N TYR A 185 15.05 -1.11 38.55
CA TYR A 185 13.74 -0.80 38.00
C TYR A 185 13.27 0.62 38.40
N ASN A 186 13.42 0.99 39.66
CA ASN A 186 13.07 2.33 40.15
C ASN A 186 13.95 3.45 39.53
N ALA A 187 15.22 3.19 39.25
CA ALA A 187 16.09 4.13 38.55
C ALA A 187 15.63 4.36 37.10
N LEU A 188 15.25 3.28 36.42
CA LEU A 188 14.74 3.31 35.04
C LEU A 188 13.40 4.06 34.94
N LEU A 189 12.49 3.83 35.88
CA LEU A 189 11.23 4.57 35.98
C LEU A 189 11.45 6.06 36.19
N ARG A 190 12.40 6.46 37.05
CA ARG A 190 12.72 7.90 37.28
C ARG A 190 13.32 8.53 36.02
N GLN A 191 14.15 7.80 35.27
CA GLN A 191 14.74 8.30 34.03
C GLN A 191 13.67 8.50 32.94
N LEU A 192 12.72 7.56 32.80
CA LEU A 192 11.60 7.65 31.88
C LEU A 192 10.65 8.78 32.26
N SER A 193 10.29 8.91 33.56
CA SER A 193 9.43 9.99 34.06
C SER A 193 10.05 11.38 33.87
N GLY A 194 11.36 11.50 33.87
CA GLY A 194 12.06 12.78 33.63
C GLY A 194 12.10 13.18 32.16
N GLN A 195 11.92 12.24 31.23
CA GLN A 195 11.91 12.50 29.78
C GLN A 195 10.51 12.71 29.20
N ILE A 196 9.45 12.30 29.89
CA ILE A 196 8.07 12.44 29.44
C ILE A 196 7.53 13.78 29.92
N HIS A 197 7.46 14.76 29.01
CA HIS A 197 6.87 16.09 29.26
C HIS A 197 5.33 16.11 29.11
N ASP A 198 4.69 14.94 29.01
CA ASP A 198 3.23 14.84 28.86
C ASP A 198 2.57 14.60 30.26
N PRO A 199 1.74 15.53 30.74
CA PRO A 199 1.06 15.40 32.03
C PRO A 199 0.13 14.19 32.15
N PHE A 200 -0.44 13.71 31.05
CA PHE A 200 -1.34 12.55 31.01
C PHE A 200 -0.60 11.21 31.16
N LEU A 201 0.57 11.07 30.54
CA LEU A 201 1.38 9.85 30.64
C LEU A 201 2.08 9.76 32.01
N SER A 202 2.42 10.87 32.62
CA SER A 202 3.01 10.89 33.97
C SER A 202 2.08 10.34 35.06
N ALA A 203 0.76 10.45 34.88
CA ALA A 203 -0.23 9.95 35.84
C ALA A 203 -0.49 8.44 35.79
N ILE A 204 -0.02 7.76 34.73
CA ILE A 204 -0.20 6.29 34.54
C ILE A 204 0.97 5.49 35.12
N ILE A 205 2.12 6.14 35.35
CA ILE A 205 3.39 5.48 35.77
C ILE A 205 3.60 5.57 37.30
N VAL A 206 2.75 6.28 38.02
CA VAL A 206 2.74 6.33 39.49
C VAL A 206 1.70 5.38 40.05
#